data_9e0826ea9eef6457e4bc9f925e6f0272
#
_entry.id   9e0826ea9eef6457e4bc9f925e6f0272
#
_cell.length_a   1.000
_cell.length_b   1.000
_cell.length_c   1.000
_cell.angle_alpha   90.00
_cell.angle_beta   90.00
_cell.angle_gamma   90.00
#
_symmetry.space_group_name_H-M   'P 1'
#
loop_
_entity.id
_entity.type
_entity.pdbx_description
1 polymer ?
#
loop_
_entity_poly.entity_id
_entity_poly.type
_entity_poly.pdbx_seq_one_letter_code
_entity_poly.pdbx_strand_id
1 'polypeptide(L)'
;MVAGHLREKSGYYYAVLNYTDSLGKRKTKWISTGLTVKGNKKRAEAIMMDARRNFNPEEPKIMNGDILFADYMEKWLDIIKSSVAVPTFASYSTTVKKIVAPYFREKEVTLKNLTAKDIQEFYLSELERVGPSSVIHYHANIHKA
;
A
#
# COMPACT_ATOMS: atom_id res chain seq x y z
N MET A 1 6.72 21.14 -15.30
CA MET A 1 6.84 20.51 -16.63
C MET A 1 7.41 19.12 -16.47
N VAL A 2 6.80 18.14 -17.11
CA VAL A 2 7.23 16.73 -17.07
C VAL A 2 7.88 16.39 -18.41
N ALA A 3 9.14 15.99 -18.38
CA ALA A 3 9.86 15.48 -19.56
C ALA A 3 9.87 13.95 -19.51
N GLY A 4 9.69 13.31 -20.65
CA GLY A 4 9.68 11.84 -20.75
C GLY A 4 10.55 11.34 -21.89
N HIS A 5 11.21 10.23 -21.69
CA HIS A 5 11.97 9.54 -22.73
C HIS A 5 11.93 8.02 -22.47
N LEU A 6 12.25 7.24 -23.49
CA LEU A 6 12.40 5.79 -23.35
C LEU A 6 13.83 5.43 -22.96
N ARG A 7 13.95 4.43 -22.10
CA ARG A 7 15.21 3.74 -21.83
C ARG A 7 15.06 2.23 -21.97
N GLU A 8 16.13 1.60 -22.36
CA GLU A 8 16.26 0.15 -22.45
C GLU A 8 17.00 -0.37 -21.22
N LYS A 9 16.43 -1.37 -20.58
CA LYS A 9 17.06 -2.07 -19.47
C LYS A 9 16.65 -3.54 -19.49
N SER A 10 17.65 -4.42 -19.44
CA SER A 10 17.42 -5.88 -19.41
C SER A 10 16.54 -6.40 -20.57
N GLY A 11 16.66 -5.79 -21.76
CA GLY A 11 15.89 -6.17 -22.94
C GLY A 11 14.44 -5.66 -22.99
N TYR A 12 14.08 -4.76 -22.10
CA TYR A 12 12.74 -4.15 -22.03
C TYR A 12 12.82 -2.62 -22.13
N TYR A 13 11.75 -2.03 -22.66
CA TYR A 13 11.57 -0.58 -22.61
C TYR A 13 10.99 -0.11 -21.29
N TYR A 14 11.51 1.01 -20.82
CA TYR A 14 11.02 1.76 -19.68
C TYR A 14 10.73 3.20 -20.09
N ALA A 15 9.58 3.71 -19.68
CA ALA A 15 9.30 5.14 -19.75
C ALA A 15 9.93 5.82 -18.52
N VAL A 16 10.79 6.79 -18.78
CA VAL A 16 11.48 7.56 -17.73
C VAL A 16 10.93 8.98 -17.75
N LEU A 17 10.25 9.37 -16.68
CA LEU A 17 9.68 10.69 -16.51
C LEU A 17 10.54 11.50 -15.54
N ASN A 18 11.00 12.67 -16.01
CA ASN A 18 11.71 13.63 -15.19
C ASN A 18 10.78 14.77 -14.83
N TYR A 19 10.67 15.07 -13.56
CA TYR A 19 9.79 16.12 -13.05
C TYR A 19 10.40 16.84 -11.84
N THR A 20 9.83 17.98 -11.51
CA THR A 20 10.18 18.72 -10.31
C THR A 20 9.04 18.57 -9.30
N ASP A 21 9.35 18.22 -8.07
CA ASP A 21 8.36 18.11 -7.02
C ASP A 21 7.94 19.49 -6.47
N SER A 22 6.96 19.51 -5.59
CA SER A 22 6.46 20.74 -4.96
C SER A 22 7.52 21.51 -4.15
N LEU A 23 8.64 20.86 -3.82
CA LEU A 23 9.79 21.46 -3.12
C LEU A 23 10.89 21.94 -4.06
N GLY A 24 10.67 21.93 -5.37
CA GLY A 24 11.63 22.34 -6.39
C GLY A 24 12.76 21.34 -6.66
N LYS A 25 12.69 20.13 -6.12
CA LYS A 25 13.68 19.08 -6.36
C LYS A 25 13.37 18.29 -7.62
N ARG A 26 14.39 18.07 -8.43
CA ARG A 26 14.29 17.21 -9.62
C ARG A 26 14.19 15.72 -9.19
N LYS A 27 13.20 15.03 -9.72
CA LYS A 27 12.96 13.60 -9.50
C LYS A 27 12.76 12.87 -10.82
N THR A 28 13.02 11.58 -10.78
CA THR A 28 12.86 10.69 -11.93
C THR A 28 11.97 9.52 -11.55
N LYS A 29 10.97 9.22 -12.37
CA LYS A 29 10.11 8.04 -12.22
C LYS A 29 10.29 7.10 -13.38
N TRP A 30 10.58 5.84 -13.09
CA TRP A 30 10.69 4.77 -14.06
C TRP A 30 9.39 3.97 -14.09
N ILE A 31 8.84 3.78 -15.28
CA ILE A 31 7.60 3.02 -15.51
C ILE A 31 7.92 1.91 -16.51
N SER A 32 7.68 0.66 -16.12
CA SER A 32 7.83 -0.46 -17.04
C SER A 32 6.74 -0.41 -18.09
N THR A 33 7.12 -0.54 -19.35
CA THR A 33 6.16 -0.67 -20.45
C THR A 33 5.70 -2.11 -20.66
N GLY A 34 6.41 -3.08 -20.06
CA GLY A 34 6.17 -4.50 -20.30
C GLY A 34 6.55 -4.99 -21.69
N LEU A 35 7.14 -4.13 -22.52
CA LEU A 35 7.46 -4.42 -23.93
C LEU A 35 8.97 -4.69 -24.09
N THR A 36 9.27 -5.75 -24.83
CA THR A 36 10.65 -6.03 -25.26
C THR A 36 11.13 -5.02 -26.29
N VAL A 37 12.43 -4.78 -26.34
CA VAL A 37 13.06 -3.79 -27.24
C VAL A 37 12.82 -4.11 -28.71
N LYS A 38 12.78 -5.39 -29.06
CA LYS A 38 12.66 -5.83 -30.45
C LYS A 38 11.25 -5.54 -31.02
N GLY A 39 11.18 -4.61 -31.98
CA GLY A 39 9.97 -4.32 -32.74
C GLY A 39 8.87 -3.53 -32.01
N ASN A 40 9.10 -3.09 -30.79
CA ASN A 40 8.07 -2.46 -29.94
C ASN A 40 8.29 -0.96 -29.68
N LYS A 41 9.25 -0.32 -30.38
CA LYS A 41 9.61 1.08 -30.10
C LYS A 41 8.41 2.02 -30.16
N LYS A 42 7.61 1.97 -31.24
CA LYS A 42 6.43 2.85 -31.41
C LYS A 42 5.38 2.63 -30.32
N ARG A 43 5.15 1.38 -29.92
CA ARG A 43 4.22 1.05 -28.84
C ARG A 43 4.73 1.55 -27.48
N ALA A 44 6.02 1.40 -27.23
CA ALA A 44 6.64 1.92 -26.02
C ALA A 44 6.62 3.45 -25.97
N GLU A 45 6.82 4.13 -27.09
CA GLU A 45 6.69 5.59 -27.19
C GLU A 45 5.26 6.05 -26.90
N ALA A 46 4.26 5.35 -27.41
CA ALA A 46 2.86 5.65 -27.11
C ALA A 46 2.55 5.50 -25.61
N ILE A 47 3.01 4.44 -24.98
CA ILE A 47 2.87 4.22 -23.52
C ILE A 47 3.59 5.33 -22.74
N MET A 48 4.78 5.73 -23.15
CA MET A 48 5.53 6.82 -22.52
C MET A 48 4.78 8.15 -22.64
N MET A 49 4.21 8.45 -23.81
CA MET A 49 3.44 9.67 -24.01
C MET A 49 2.17 9.70 -23.15
N ASP A 50 1.46 8.58 -23.06
CA ASP A 50 0.28 8.48 -22.20
C ASP A 50 0.67 8.60 -20.72
N ALA A 51 1.73 7.93 -20.31
CA ALA A 51 2.24 8.04 -18.94
C ALA A 51 2.64 9.49 -18.62
N ARG A 52 3.27 10.20 -19.55
CA ARG A 52 3.64 11.61 -19.39
C ARG A 52 2.42 12.52 -19.30
N ARG A 53 1.39 12.29 -20.13
CA ARG A 53 0.15 13.07 -20.15
C ARG A 53 -0.64 12.93 -18.85
N ASN A 54 -0.72 11.71 -18.34
CA ASN A 54 -1.50 11.36 -17.15
C ASN A 54 -0.70 11.51 -15.85
N PHE A 55 0.58 11.86 -15.93
CA PHE A 55 1.42 11.99 -14.75
C PHE A 55 1.19 13.33 -14.06
N ASN A 56 0.71 13.28 -12.83
CA ASN A 56 0.58 14.45 -11.97
C ASN A 56 1.65 14.41 -10.86
N PRO A 57 2.64 15.32 -10.89
CA PRO A 57 3.67 15.37 -9.84
C PRO A 57 3.12 15.74 -8.45
N GLU A 58 1.95 16.39 -8.42
CA GLU A 58 1.29 16.86 -7.20
C GLU A 58 0.30 15.84 -6.62
N GLU A 59 -0.01 14.76 -7.36
CA GLU A 59 -0.73 13.67 -6.74
C GLU A 59 0.05 13.21 -5.52
N PRO A 60 -0.56 13.31 -4.31
CA PRO A 60 0.08 12.72 -3.15
C PRO A 60 0.32 11.26 -3.53
N LYS A 61 1.59 10.87 -3.65
CA LYS A 61 1.91 9.46 -3.55
C LYS A 61 1.30 9.06 -2.22
N ILE A 62 0.18 8.38 -2.26
CA ILE A 62 -0.18 7.51 -1.15
C ILE A 62 0.97 6.50 -1.15
N MET A 63 2.06 6.91 -0.51
CA MET A 63 3.08 5.98 -0.13
C MET A 63 2.33 5.03 0.78
N ASN A 64 2.17 3.79 0.33
CA ASN A 64 1.44 2.76 1.08
C ASN A 64 1.91 2.59 2.53
N GLY A 65 2.92 3.35 2.94
CA GLY A 65 3.47 3.38 4.27
C GLY A 65 3.04 4.55 5.16
N ASP A 66 2.44 5.61 4.62
CA ASP A 66 2.06 6.80 5.40
C ASP A 66 0.63 6.74 5.94
N ILE A 67 -0.13 5.69 5.61
CA ILE A 67 -1.45 5.47 6.19
C ILE A 67 -1.32 4.91 7.61
N LEU A 68 -2.25 5.25 8.48
CA LEU A 68 -2.33 4.61 9.79
C LEU A 68 -2.60 3.11 9.62
N PHE A 69 -1.97 2.30 10.44
CA PHE A 69 -2.20 0.85 10.43
C PHE A 69 -3.68 0.52 10.69
N ALA A 70 -4.34 1.29 11.55
CA ALA A 70 -5.77 1.18 11.80
C ALA A 70 -6.61 1.38 10.52
N ASP A 71 -6.30 2.40 9.72
CA ASP A 71 -6.98 2.67 8.45
C ASP A 71 -6.69 1.59 7.41
N TYR A 72 -5.47 1.07 7.38
CA TYR A 72 -5.10 -0.07 6.54
C TYR A 72 -5.94 -1.31 6.86
N MET A 73 -6.09 -1.64 8.14
CA MET A 73 -6.90 -2.78 8.58
C MET A 73 -8.39 -2.64 8.19
N GLU A 74 -8.93 -1.44 8.28
CA GLU A 74 -10.30 -1.17 7.84
C GLU A 74 -10.46 -1.30 6.31
N LYS A 75 -9.50 -0.80 5.53
CA LYS A 75 -9.48 -0.98 4.06
C LYS A 75 -9.33 -2.45 3.66
N TRP A 76 -8.53 -3.20 4.38
CA TRP A 76 -8.40 -4.64 4.16
C TRP A 76 -9.75 -5.37 4.29
N LEU A 77 -10.59 -4.98 5.23
CA LEU A 77 -11.96 -5.53 5.35
C LEU A 77 -12.76 -5.35 4.06
N ASP A 78 -12.69 -4.18 3.44
CA ASP A 78 -13.39 -3.92 2.18
C ASP A 78 -12.89 -4.83 1.04
N ILE A 79 -11.60 -5.12 1.04
CA ILE A 79 -10.98 -6.02 0.04
C ILE A 79 -11.47 -7.45 0.20
N ILE A 80 -11.52 -7.98 1.42
CA ILE A 80 -11.87 -9.39 1.66
C ILE A 80 -13.36 -9.67 1.76
N LYS A 81 -14.19 -8.65 1.81
CA LYS A 81 -15.64 -8.77 2.00
C LYS A 81 -16.30 -9.76 1.07
N SER A 82 -15.88 -9.80 -0.19
CA SER A 82 -16.40 -10.73 -1.20
C SER A 82 -15.74 -12.10 -1.21
N SER A 83 -14.63 -12.28 -0.48
CA SER A 83 -13.80 -13.49 -0.50
C SER A 83 -14.08 -14.44 0.67
N VAL A 84 -14.85 -14.02 1.65
CA VAL A 84 -15.12 -14.78 2.86
C VAL A 84 -16.63 -14.88 3.11
N ALA A 85 -17.03 -15.92 3.86
CA ALA A 85 -18.43 -16.10 4.24
C ALA A 85 -18.93 -14.96 5.13
N VAL A 86 -20.23 -14.63 5.06
CA VAL A 86 -20.84 -13.54 5.81
C VAL A 86 -20.58 -13.61 7.32
N PRO A 87 -20.71 -14.76 8.01
CA PRO A 87 -20.38 -14.86 9.43
C PRO A 87 -18.91 -14.62 9.73
N THR A 88 -18.01 -15.07 8.86
CA THR A 88 -16.57 -14.88 8.98
C THR A 88 -16.22 -13.39 8.82
N PHE A 89 -16.81 -12.72 7.84
CA PHE A 89 -16.62 -11.28 7.66
C PHE A 89 -17.12 -10.48 8.86
N ALA A 90 -18.27 -10.84 9.43
CA ALA A 90 -18.82 -10.19 10.62
C ALA A 90 -17.85 -10.32 11.82
N SER A 91 -17.26 -11.49 12.01
CA SER A 91 -16.25 -11.72 13.05
C SER A 91 -14.98 -10.87 12.81
N TYR A 92 -14.44 -10.85 11.60
CA TYR A 92 -13.28 -10.03 11.26
C TYR A 92 -13.56 -8.54 11.43
N SER A 93 -14.72 -8.09 10.97
CA SER A 93 -15.15 -6.69 11.09
C SER A 93 -15.25 -6.25 12.55
N THR A 94 -15.80 -7.08 13.42
CA THR A 94 -15.86 -6.81 14.87
C THR A 94 -14.49 -6.71 15.49
N THR A 95 -13.59 -7.66 15.19
CA THR A 95 -12.22 -7.66 15.70
C THR A 95 -11.47 -6.42 15.25
N VAL A 96 -11.50 -6.11 13.97
CA VAL A 96 -10.77 -4.96 13.42
C VAL A 96 -11.33 -3.64 13.94
N LYS A 97 -12.63 -3.42 13.81
CA LYS A 97 -13.25 -2.11 14.11
C LYS A 97 -13.33 -1.80 15.60
N LYS A 98 -13.51 -2.80 16.44
CA LYS A 98 -13.71 -2.61 17.90
C LYS A 98 -12.48 -2.83 18.74
N ILE A 99 -11.49 -3.55 18.23
CA ILE A 99 -10.33 -3.99 19.02
C ILE A 99 -9.02 -3.51 18.42
N VAL A 100 -8.70 -3.93 17.20
CA VAL A 100 -7.41 -3.63 16.56
C VAL A 100 -7.29 -2.16 16.16
N ALA A 101 -8.23 -1.66 15.39
CA ALA A 101 -8.17 -0.30 14.86
C ALA A 101 -8.17 0.77 15.98
N PRO A 102 -9.02 0.73 17.01
CA PRO A 102 -8.97 1.70 18.10
C PRO A 102 -7.62 1.74 18.82
N TYR A 103 -7.04 0.59 19.11
CA TYR A 103 -5.73 0.50 19.78
C TYR A 103 -4.62 1.18 18.97
N PHE A 104 -4.46 0.79 17.71
CA PHE A 104 -3.41 1.34 16.86
C PHE A 104 -3.66 2.78 16.43
N ARG A 105 -4.91 3.22 16.36
CA ARG A 105 -5.25 4.62 16.09
C ARG A 105 -4.85 5.53 17.25
N GLU A 106 -5.06 5.10 18.49
CA GLU A 106 -4.60 5.81 19.67
C GLU A 106 -3.07 5.95 19.71
N LYS A 107 -2.35 4.93 19.27
CA LYS A 107 -0.89 4.93 19.18
C LYS A 107 -0.35 5.70 17.95
N GLU A 108 -1.20 6.10 17.04
CA GLU A 108 -0.84 6.80 15.79
C GLU A 108 0.22 6.06 14.95
N VAL A 109 0.24 4.73 14.99
CA VAL A 109 1.19 3.91 14.25
C VAL A 109 0.84 3.87 12.77
N THR A 110 1.77 4.29 11.93
CA THR A 110 1.64 4.16 10.46
C THR A 110 2.11 2.79 10.00
N LEU A 111 1.63 2.34 8.86
CA LEU A 111 2.04 1.06 8.27
C LEU A 111 3.56 1.01 8.03
N LYS A 112 4.17 2.13 7.67
CA LYS A 112 5.61 2.26 7.46
C LYS A 112 6.42 2.08 8.75
N ASN A 113 5.89 2.54 9.88
CA ASN A 113 6.58 2.53 11.17
C ASN A 113 6.16 1.35 12.06
N LEU A 114 5.24 0.52 11.61
CA LEU A 114 4.79 -0.65 12.33
C LEU A 114 5.94 -1.64 12.53
N THR A 115 6.17 -2.02 13.78
CA THR A 115 7.20 -2.99 14.16
C THR A 115 6.59 -4.22 14.82
N ALA A 116 7.35 -5.31 14.87
CA ALA A 116 6.93 -6.50 15.61
C ALA A 116 6.70 -6.20 17.10
N LYS A 117 7.44 -5.26 17.67
CA LYS A 117 7.27 -4.81 19.05
C LYS A 117 5.89 -4.18 19.27
N ASP A 118 5.43 -3.33 18.37
CA ASP A 118 4.11 -2.69 18.45
C ASP A 118 2.99 -3.75 18.48
N ILE A 119 3.11 -4.77 17.67
CA ILE A 119 2.16 -5.89 17.62
C ILE A 119 2.23 -6.73 18.92
N GLN A 120 3.42 -7.01 19.43
CA GLN A 120 3.58 -7.73 20.69
C GLN A 120 3.01 -6.96 21.88
N GLU A 121 3.21 -5.66 21.94
CA GLU A 121 2.62 -4.81 22.99
C GLU A 121 1.10 -4.83 22.92
N PHE A 122 0.52 -4.84 21.73
CA PHE A 122 -0.91 -5.02 21.53
C PHE A 122 -1.39 -6.37 22.12
N TYR A 123 -0.72 -7.47 21.81
CA TYR A 123 -1.11 -8.78 22.34
C TYR A 123 -1.00 -8.84 23.86
N LEU A 124 0.05 -8.30 24.44
CA LEU A 124 0.21 -8.24 25.90
C LEU A 124 -0.91 -7.42 26.56
N SER A 125 -1.24 -6.27 25.99
CA SER A 125 -2.35 -5.43 26.45
C SER A 125 -3.69 -6.17 26.41
N GLU A 126 -3.95 -6.92 25.33
CA GLU A 126 -5.18 -7.67 25.18
C GLU A 126 -5.25 -8.89 26.14
N LEU A 127 -4.12 -9.53 26.45
CA LEU A 127 -4.05 -10.64 27.38
C LEU A 127 -4.43 -10.24 28.82
N GLU A 128 -4.29 -8.97 29.17
CA GLU A 128 -4.77 -8.44 30.46
C GLU A 128 -6.31 -8.39 30.53
N ARG A 129 -6.98 -8.33 29.38
CA ARG A 129 -8.43 -8.15 29.26
C ARG A 129 -9.18 -9.41 28.83
N VAL A 130 -8.56 -10.21 27.97
CA VAL A 130 -9.17 -11.41 27.36
C VAL A 130 -8.23 -12.59 27.43
N GLY A 131 -8.79 -13.80 27.23
CA GLY A 131 -7.97 -15.03 27.24
C GLY A 131 -7.11 -15.21 25.99
N PRO A 132 -6.11 -16.13 26.07
CA PRO A 132 -5.21 -16.42 24.95
C PRO A 132 -5.90 -16.82 23.65
N SER A 133 -7.03 -17.52 23.72
CA SER A 133 -7.83 -17.92 22.55
C SER A 133 -8.30 -16.72 21.73
N SER A 134 -8.73 -15.65 22.41
CA SER A 134 -9.17 -14.42 21.75
C SER A 134 -8.00 -13.72 21.08
N VAL A 135 -6.85 -13.65 21.73
CA VAL A 135 -5.64 -13.03 21.16
C VAL A 135 -5.13 -13.80 19.94
N ILE A 136 -5.25 -15.12 19.90
CA ILE A 136 -4.94 -15.93 18.72
C ILE A 136 -5.84 -15.53 17.53
N HIS A 137 -7.11 -15.26 17.75
CA HIS A 137 -8.01 -14.75 16.71
C HIS A 137 -7.60 -13.35 16.22
N TYR A 138 -7.18 -12.46 17.10
CA TYR A 138 -6.66 -11.14 16.74
C TYR A 138 -5.38 -11.26 15.91
N HIS A 139 -4.46 -12.13 16.33
CA HIS A 139 -3.25 -12.44 15.57
C HIS A 139 -3.58 -12.94 14.16
N ALA A 140 -4.53 -13.86 14.04
CA ALA A 140 -4.93 -14.39 12.73
C ALA A 140 -5.45 -13.30 11.78
N ASN A 141 -6.21 -12.32 12.30
CA ASN A 141 -6.68 -11.18 11.50
C ASN A 141 -5.52 -10.29 11.03
N ILE A 142 -4.62 -9.94 11.94
CA ILE A 142 -3.45 -9.09 11.63
C ILE A 142 -2.52 -9.78 10.64
N HIS A 143 -2.26 -11.07 10.84
CA HIS A 143 -1.38 -11.85 9.97
C HIS A 143 -1.95 -12.04 8.55
N LYS A 144 -3.27 -12.08 8.43
CA LYS A 144 -3.95 -12.25 7.14
C LYS A 144 -4.03 -10.95 6.32
N ALA A 145 -4.01 -9.81 6.99
CA ALA A 145 -4.03 -8.50 6.35
C ALA A 145 -2.65 -8.12 5.78
#